data_1a1dd4469a5b575466052930742e6ae2
#
_entry.id   1a1dd4469a5b575466052930742e6ae2
#
_cell.length_a   1.000
_cell.length_b   1.000
_cell.length_c   1.000
_cell.angle_alpha   90.00
_cell.angle_beta   90.00
_cell.angle_gamma   90.00
#
_symmetry.space_group_name_H-M   'P 1'
#
loop_
_entity.id
_entity.type
_entity.pdbx_description
1 polymer ?
#
loop_
_entity_poly.entity_id
_entity_poly.type
_entity_poly.pdbx_seq_one_letter_code
_entity_poly.pdbx_strand_id
1 'polypeptide(L)'
;MTTPYENLYVTCADQYLLAARFYPAQTNSELKPILISPATGITMNFYNTFATWLAEQGHPVMSFDFRGIGQSLHGKLKDSKASIQDWGQLDLPAMIDALCEKTRTDHILMIGHSAGGQLLG
;
A
#
# COMPACT_ATOMS: atom_id res chain seq x y z
N MET A 1 10.56 -5.45 -20.12
CA MET A 1 10.09 -4.09 -19.84
C MET A 1 9.37 -4.07 -18.51
N THR A 2 9.74 -3.17 -17.62
CA THR A 2 9.10 -3.08 -16.32
C THR A 2 7.86 -2.19 -16.39
N THR A 3 6.78 -2.59 -15.71
CA THR A 3 5.61 -1.74 -15.57
C THR A 3 5.99 -0.49 -14.78
N PRO A 4 5.69 0.70 -15.29
CA PRO A 4 6.02 1.91 -14.55
C PRO A 4 5.20 2.01 -13.25
N TYR A 5 5.84 2.51 -12.21
CA TYR A 5 5.16 2.84 -10.97
C TYR A 5 5.69 4.16 -10.44
N GLU A 6 4.89 4.79 -9.61
CA GLU A 6 5.23 6.06 -8.99
C GLU A 6 5.53 5.82 -7.51
N ASN A 7 6.68 6.28 -7.04
CA ASN A 7 6.99 6.28 -5.62
C ASN A 7 6.38 7.52 -4.98
N LEU A 8 5.69 7.34 -3.85
CA LEU A 8 5.06 8.44 -3.15
C LEU A 8 5.05 8.19 -1.66
N TYR A 9 4.78 9.25 -0.90
CA TYR A 9 4.58 9.17 0.54
C TYR A 9 3.13 9.51 0.85
N VAL A 10 2.54 8.74 1.77
CA VAL A 10 1.17 8.96 2.23
C VAL A 10 1.23 9.40 3.68
N THR A 11 0.58 10.51 4.01
CA THR A 11 0.58 11.07 5.36
C THR A 11 -0.60 10.51 6.14
N CYS A 12 -0.31 9.89 7.28
CA CYS A 12 -1.34 9.40 8.20
C CYS A 12 -1.91 10.53 9.05
N ALA A 13 -3.01 10.24 9.75
CA ALA A 13 -3.66 11.24 10.61
C ALA A 13 -2.73 11.79 11.69
N ASP A 14 -1.77 10.98 12.15
CA ASP A 14 -0.78 11.40 13.15
C ASP A 14 0.50 11.97 12.51
N GLN A 15 0.47 12.32 11.23
CA GLN A 15 1.55 12.92 10.47
C GLN A 15 2.69 11.95 10.11
N TYR A 16 2.56 10.66 10.39
CA TYR A 16 3.56 9.67 9.99
C TYR A 16 3.52 9.49 8.47
N LEU A 17 4.70 9.41 7.83
CA LEU A 17 4.81 9.24 6.38
C LEU A 17 5.04 7.77 6.04
N LEU A 18 4.17 7.22 5.20
CA LEU A 18 4.29 5.86 4.69
C LEU A 18 4.83 5.90 3.27
N ALA A 19 5.85 5.09 3.00
CA ALA A 19 6.34 4.90 1.63
C ALA A 19 5.37 4.00 0.88
N ALA A 20 5.04 4.38 -0.34
CA ALA A 20 4.07 3.67 -1.15
C ALA A 20 4.47 3.68 -2.62
N ARG A 21 3.88 2.78 -3.39
CA ARG A 21 4.04 2.73 -4.85
C ARG A 21 2.67 2.65 -5.48
N PHE A 22 2.45 3.47 -6.49
CA PHE A 22 1.23 3.43 -7.28
C PHE A 22 1.55 2.88 -8.67
N TYR A 23 0.83 1.84 -9.08
CA TYR A 23 0.97 1.20 -10.38
C TYR A 23 -0.26 1.57 -11.21
N PRO A 24 -0.13 2.49 -12.19
CA PRO A 24 -1.27 2.83 -13.05
C PRO A 24 -1.73 1.62 -13.86
N ALA A 25 -3.02 1.53 -14.09
CA ALA A 25 -3.55 0.48 -14.95
C ALA A 25 -2.94 0.58 -16.34
N GLN A 26 -2.51 -0.56 -16.90
CA GLN A 26 -1.85 -0.59 -18.20
C GLN A 26 -2.82 -0.79 -19.36
N THR A 27 -4.09 -1.01 -19.06
CA THR A 27 -5.12 -1.12 -20.08
C THR A 27 -6.23 -0.14 -19.76
N ASN A 28 -7.06 0.15 -20.77
CA ASN A 28 -8.15 1.09 -20.66
C ASN A 28 -9.42 0.42 -20.13
N SER A 29 -9.27 -0.51 -19.21
CA SER A 29 -10.40 -1.17 -18.55
C SER A 29 -10.76 -0.43 -17.28
N GLU A 30 -12.04 -0.39 -16.94
CA GLU A 30 -12.53 0.31 -15.75
C GLU A 30 -12.58 -0.64 -14.55
N LEU A 31 -11.51 -1.39 -14.33
CA LEU A 31 -11.43 -2.31 -13.19
C LEU A 31 -11.14 -1.55 -11.91
N LYS A 32 -11.63 -2.10 -10.79
CA LYS A 32 -11.48 -1.45 -9.50
C LYS A 32 -10.02 -1.39 -9.06
N PRO A 33 -9.63 -0.29 -8.40
CA PRO A 33 -8.30 -0.20 -7.82
C PRO A 33 -8.10 -1.25 -6.73
N ILE A 34 -6.85 -1.69 -6.56
CA ILE A 34 -6.49 -2.71 -5.58
C ILE A 34 -5.43 -2.16 -4.63
N LEU A 35 -5.69 -2.27 -3.33
CA LEU A 35 -4.70 -1.97 -2.31
C LEU A 35 -4.14 -3.29 -1.79
N ILE A 36 -2.80 -3.43 -1.80
CA ILE A 36 -2.14 -4.61 -1.26
C ILE A 36 -1.69 -4.30 0.16
N SER A 37 -2.23 -5.01 1.14
CA SER A 37 -1.84 -4.90 2.54
C SER A 37 -0.79 -5.97 2.84
N PRO A 38 0.47 -5.57 3.12
CA PRO A 38 1.56 -6.54 3.20
C PRO A 38 1.55 -7.38 4.47
N ALA A 39 2.24 -8.52 4.41
CA ALA A 39 2.49 -9.36 5.59
C ALA A 39 3.49 -8.66 6.52
N THR A 40 3.47 -9.05 7.79
CA THR A 40 4.37 -8.50 8.79
C THR A 40 5.83 -8.65 8.37
N GLY A 41 6.56 -7.55 8.35
CA GLY A 41 7.98 -7.56 8.02
C GLY A 41 8.30 -7.70 6.54
N ILE A 42 7.28 -7.81 5.69
CA ILE A 42 7.47 -7.91 4.24
C ILE A 42 7.37 -6.51 3.64
N THR A 43 8.34 -6.16 2.78
CA THR A 43 8.34 -4.86 2.14
C THR A 43 7.57 -4.89 0.83
N MET A 44 7.22 -3.70 0.33
CA MET A 44 6.48 -3.57 -0.92
C MET A 44 7.25 -4.13 -2.12
N ASN A 45 8.58 -4.25 -2.05
CA ASN A 45 9.36 -4.87 -3.11
C ASN A 45 8.93 -6.32 -3.37
N PHE A 46 8.54 -7.04 -2.32
CA PHE A 46 8.10 -8.42 -2.44
C PHE A 46 6.89 -8.56 -3.36
N TYR A 47 6.02 -7.55 -3.35
CA TYR A 47 4.77 -7.58 -4.12
C TYR A 47 4.91 -6.96 -5.51
N ASN A 48 6.09 -6.50 -5.89
CA ASN A 48 6.28 -5.76 -7.13
C ASN A 48 5.82 -6.53 -8.37
N THR A 49 6.19 -7.82 -8.47
CA THR A 49 5.80 -8.66 -9.60
C THR A 49 4.28 -8.85 -9.65
N PHE A 50 3.68 -9.10 -8.51
CA PHE A 50 2.23 -9.31 -8.43
C PHE A 50 1.46 -8.01 -8.76
N ALA A 51 1.91 -6.88 -8.20
CA ALA A 51 1.29 -5.59 -8.48
C ALA A 51 1.41 -5.24 -9.97
N THR A 52 2.56 -5.51 -10.56
CA THR A 52 2.78 -5.29 -11.99
C THR A 52 1.80 -6.12 -12.82
N TRP A 53 1.64 -7.39 -12.45
CA TRP A 53 0.70 -8.25 -13.16
C TRP A 53 -0.74 -7.73 -13.07
N LEU A 54 -1.17 -7.31 -11.88
CA LEU A 54 -2.50 -6.74 -11.68
C LEU A 54 -2.70 -5.47 -12.52
N ALA A 55 -1.68 -4.62 -12.57
CA ALA A 55 -1.74 -3.40 -13.37
C ALA A 55 -1.86 -3.72 -14.86
N GLU A 56 -1.18 -4.76 -15.31
CA GLU A 56 -1.28 -5.23 -16.70
C GLU A 56 -2.70 -5.75 -17.02
N GLN A 57 -3.40 -6.28 -16.02
CA GLN A 57 -4.78 -6.73 -16.18
C GLN A 57 -5.79 -5.58 -16.19
N GLY A 58 -5.35 -4.37 -15.85
CA GLY A 58 -6.21 -3.18 -15.90
C GLY A 58 -6.62 -2.64 -14.54
N HIS A 59 -6.05 -3.14 -13.44
CA HIS A 59 -6.31 -2.63 -12.10
C HIS A 59 -5.28 -1.57 -11.73
N PRO A 60 -5.69 -0.36 -11.35
CA PRO A 60 -4.75 0.51 -10.63
C PRO A 60 -4.39 -0.15 -9.30
N VAL A 61 -3.11 -0.17 -8.95
CA VAL A 61 -2.66 -0.88 -7.75
C VAL A 61 -1.83 0.04 -6.88
N MET A 62 -2.00 -0.06 -5.57
CA MET A 62 -1.13 0.62 -4.62
C MET A 62 -0.60 -0.39 -3.62
N SER A 63 0.71 -0.37 -3.41
CA SER A 63 1.38 -1.13 -2.37
C SER A 63 2.10 -0.14 -1.44
N PHE A 64 2.46 -0.61 -0.24
CA PHE A 64 3.10 0.28 0.73
C PHE A 64 3.85 -0.54 1.77
N ASP A 65 4.69 0.14 2.53
CA ASP A 65 5.33 -0.41 3.72
C ASP A 65 4.62 0.15 4.96
N PHE A 66 4.24 -0.74 5.89
CA PHE A 66 3.71 -0.27 7.18
C PHE A 66 4.76 0.54 7.92
N ARG A 67 4.31 1.43 8.83
CA ARG A 67 5.24 2.22 9.64
C ARG A 67 6.22 1.30 10.36
N GLY A 68 7.48 1.73 10.42
CA GLY A 68 8.55 0.95 11.04
C GLY A 68 9.10 -0.15 10.16
N ILE A 69 8.61 -0.32 8.92
CA ILE A 69 9.06 -1.36 8.00
C ILE A 69 9.62 -0.71 6.72
N GLY A 70 10.72 -1.27 6.23
CA GLY A 70 11.30 -0.88 4.96
C GLY A 70 11.48 0.63 4.81
N GLN A 71 10.95 1.20 3.75
CA GLN A 71 11.09 2.62 3.47
C GLN A 71 10.17 3.49 4.32
N SER A 72 9.24 2.88 5.09
CA SER A 72 8.43 3.59 6.08
C SER A 72 9.07 3.59 7.47
N LEU A 73 10.30 3.08 7.58
CA LEU A 73 11.10 3.18 8.80
C LEU A 73 11.96 4.45 8.70
N HIS A 74 11.68 5.41 9.57
CA HIS A 74 12.41 6.66 9.61
C HIS A 74 13.30 6.65 10.86
N GLY A 75 14.61 6.57 10.66
CA GLY A 75 15.56 6.47 11.76
C GLY A 75 15.93 5.01 12.03
N LYS A 76 16.31 4.73 13.28
CA LYS A 76 16.78 3.39 13.66
C LYS A 76 15.60 2.52 14.10
N LEU A 77 15.65 1.24 13.76
CA LEU A 77 14.60 0.29 14.14
C LEU A 77 14.35 0.27 15.65
N LYS A 78 15.42 0.34 16.45
CA LYS A 78 15.31 0.34 17.92
C LYS A 78 14.54 1.55 18.46
N ASP A 79 14.46 2.62 17.69
CA ASP A 79 13.76 3.84 18.10
C ASP A 79 12.32 3.88 17.57
N SER A 80 11.91 2.88 16.82
CA SER A 80 10.55 2.83 16.27
C SER A 80 9.55 2.47 17.37
N LYS A 81 8.45 3.20 17.40
CA LYS A 81 7.34 2.95 18.33
C LYS A 81 6.15 2.34 17.60
N ALA A 82 6.38 1.80 16.40
CA ALA A 82 5.31 1.22 15.60
C ALA A 82 4.71 -0.03 16.26
N SER A 83 3.40 -0.20 16.12
CA SER A 83 2.69 -1.37 16.61
C SER A 83 1.71 -1.86 15.55
N ILE A 84 1.28 -3.12 15.66
CA ILE A 84 0.27 -3.68 14.76
C ILE A 84 -1.03 -2.90 14.87
N GLN A 85 -1.34 -2.40 16.06
CA GLN A 85 -2.53 -1.60 16.27
C GLN A 85 -2.49 -0.32 15.44
N ASP A 86 -1.33 0.35 15.39
CA ASP A 86 -1.14 1.53 14.55
C ASP A 86 -1.32 1.20 13.08
N TRP A 87 -0.86 0.03 12.65
CA TRP A 87 -1.01 -0.41 11.26
C TRP A 87 -2.47 -0.48 10.85
N GLY A 88 -3.33 -1.02 11.73
CA GLY A 88 -4.76 -1.15 11.45
C GLY A 88 -5.55 0.13 11.65
N GLN A 89 -5.17 0.96 12.62
CA GLN A 89 -5.93 2.15 12.98
C GLN A 89 -5.48 3.42 12.27
N LEU A 90 -4.23 3.49 11.87
CA LEU A 90 -3.66 4.70 11.26
C LEU A 90 -3.19 4.47 9.82
N ASP A 91 -2.39 3.41 9.59
CA ASP A 91 -1.77 3.20 8.29
C ASP A 91 -2.78 2.75 7.23
N LEU A 92 -3.57 1.71 7.52
CA LEU A 92 -4.54 1.21 6.54
C LEU A 92 -5.58 2.26 6.14
N PRO A 93 -6.21 2.98 7.08
CA PRO A 93 -7.15 4.03 6.69
C PRO A 93 -6.51 5.08 5.80
N ALA A 94 -5.28 5.50 6.11
CA ALA A 94 -4.57 6.48 5.29
C ALA A 94 -4.33 5.96 3.88
N MET A 95 -3.95 4.69 3.74
CA MET A 95 -3.70 4.09 2.44
C MET A 95 -4.98 3.89 1.63
N ILE A 96 -6.07 3.51 2.29
CA ILE A 96 -7.37 3.39 1.63
C ILE A 96 -7.78 4.75 1.07
N ASP A 97 -7.70 5.79 1.89
CA ASP A 97 -8.06 7.14 1.46
C ASP A 97 -7.18 7.61 0.32
N ALA A 98 -5.88 7.34 0.39
CA ALA A 98 -4.93 7.75 -0.64
C ALA A 98 -5.25 7.09 -1.98
N LEU A 99 -5.58 5.79 -1.98
CA LEU A 99 -5.92 5.10 -3.23
C LEU A 99 -7.25 5.60 -3.78
N CYS A 100 -8.25 5.79 -2.93
CA CYS A 100 -9.53 6.31 -3.35
C CYS A 100 -9.37 7.69 -3.99
N GLU A 101 -8.58 8.55 -3.37
CA GLU A 101 -8.33 9.90 -3.88
C GLU A 101 -7.55 9.86 -5.20
N LYS A 102 -6.52 9.02 -5.28
CA LYS A 102 -5.68 8.90 -6.46
C LYS A 102 -6.47 8.42 -7.68
N THR A 103 -7.43 7.54 -7.47
CA THR A 103 -8.21 6.93 -8.55
C THR A 103 -9.61 7.52 -8.67
N ARG A 104 -9.98 8.48 -7.81
CA ARG A 104 -11.27 9.18 -7.83
C ARG A 104 -12.45 8.22 -7.73
N THR A 105 -12.34 7.21 -6.86
CA THR A 105 -13.42 6.28 -6.56
C THR A 105 -13.44 5.98 -5.09
N ASP A 106 -14.61 5.62 -4.56
CA ASP A 106 -14.74 5.15 -3.18
C ASP A 106 -14.93 3.62 -3.11
N HIS A 107 -14.79 2.95 -4.26
CA HIS A 107 -14.90 1.48 -4.34
C HIS A 107 -13.57 0.89 -4.75
N ILE A 108 -12.88 0.25 -3.79
CA ILE A 108 -11.61 -0.41 -4.06
C ILE A 108 -11.66 -1.86 -3.56
N LEU A 109 -10.76 -2.67 -4.08
CA LEU A 109 -10.54 -4.03 -3.60
C LEU A 109 -9.30 -4.03 -2.72
N MET A 110 -9.29 -4.93 -1.74
CA MET A 110 -8.13 -5.08 -0.87
C MET A 110 -7.67 -6.51 -0.88
N ILE A 111 -6.36 -6.69 -1.01
CA ILE A 111 -5.73 -8.00 -0.93
C ILE A 111 -4.81 -7.96 0.29
N GLY A 112 -5.11 -8.79 1.29
CA GLY A 112 -4.32 -8.88 2.50
C GLY A 112 -3.51 -10.16 2.52
N HIS A 113 -2.25 -10.07 2.91
CA HIS A 113 -1.36 -11.21 3.02
C HIS A 113 -0.97 -11.41 4.48
N SER A 114 -1.32 -12.55 5.07
CA SER A 114 -0.98 -12.90 6.47
C SER A 114 -1.52 -11.81 7.43
N ALA A 115 -0.64 -11.12 8.18
CA ALA A 115 -1.07 -10.08 9.12
C ALA A 115 -1.86 -8.98 8.45
N GLY A 116 -1.51 -8.63 7.19
CA GLY A 116 -2.28 -7.65 6.41
C GLY A 116 -3.73 -8.08 6.23
N GLY A 117 -3.96 -9.37 6.01
CA GLY A 117 -5.32 -9.92 5.89
C GLY A 117 -6.08 -9.86 7.21
N GLN A 118 -5.39 -10.13 8.33
CA GLN A 118 -6.01 -10.08 9.66
C GLN A 118 -6.49 -8.68 10.02
N LEU A 119 -5.78 -7.65 9.57
CA LEU A 119 -6.15 -6.26 9.84
C LEU A 119 -7.40 -5.81 9.06
N LEU A 120 -7.80 -6.56 8.06
CA LEU A 120 -8.97 -6.22 7.26
C LEU A 120 -10.27 -6.70 7.88
N GLY A 121 -10.17 -7.61 8.81
CA GLY A 121 -11.32 -8.23 9.31
C GLY A 121 -11.75 -8.26 10.63
#